data_68e01a6d12b3308068288ca8ba4f2c13
#
_entry.id   68e01a6d12b3308068288ca8ba4f2c13
#
_cell.length_a   1.000
_cell.length_b   1.000
_cell.length_c   1.000
_cell.angle_alpha   90.00
_cell.angle_beta   90.00
_cell.angle_gamma   90.00
#
_symmetry.space_group_name_H-M   'P 1'
#
loop_
_entity.id
_entity.type
_entity.pdbx_description
1 polymer ?
#
loop_
_entity_poly.entity_id
_entity_poly.type
_entity_poly.pdbx_seq_one_letter_code
_entity_poly.pdbx_strand_id
1 'polypeptide(L)'
;MSPRRRLLLVVAAAVVVAVLAVAGVRLFGGDDDSGVRPDQATPGAVLLVPGYGGSRTALSRLADRLAAEGRTAQVVTLPDGGTGDLVKQAQTLDDAVRAALAAGAPSVDVVGYSAGGVVTRLWVDRHRGAEVARRVVTLGSPLHGARIAGAGAALAPDACPPACRQLAPGSALLDELGDEDLPRGLPWLSIWTLNDETVQPPESARLDGAVNVPLQSVCPQRQVSHSGLPTDPAVTALVLAALGTAPLAAPAACPAG
;
A
#
# COMPACT_ATOMS: atom_id res chain seq x y z
N MET A 1 46.59 -31.89 -33.87
CA MET A 1 45.84 -31.94 -32.60
C MET A 1 45.10 -33.26 -32.53
N SER A 2 45.18 -33.96 -31.38
CA SER A 2 44.47 -35.23 -31.20
C SER A 2 42.95 -35.01 -31.15
N PRO A 3 42.15 -36.00 -31.60
CA PRO A 3 40.68 -35.90 -31.58
C PRO A 3 40.13 -35.52 -30.19
N ARG A 4 40.74 -36.01 -29.12
CA ARG A 4 40.38 -35.70 -27.74
C ARG A 4 40.58 -34.22 -27.36
N ARG A 5 41.68 -33.59 -27.86
CA ARG A 5 41.90 -32.13 -27.63
C ARG A 5 40.90 -31.28 -28.39
N ARG A 6 40.49 -31.66 -29.59
CA ARG A 6 39.42 -30.95 -30.33
C ARG A 6 38.08 -31.05 -29.62
N LEU A 7 37.72 -32.24 -29.11
CA LEU A 7 36.50 -32.45 -28.36
C LEU A 7 36.44 -31.58 -27.07
N LEU A 8 37.57 -31.57 -26.32
CA LEU A 8 37.66 -30.72 -25.10
C LEU A 8 37.52 -29.23 -25.39
N LEU A 9 38.09 -28.75 -26.48
CA LEU A 9 37.98 -27.34 -26.86
C LEU A 9 36.53 -26.97 -27.30
N VAL A 10 35.84 -27.86 -28.01
CA VAL A 10 34.45 -27.68 -28.40
C VAL A 10 33.54 -27.65 -27.19
N VAL A 11 33.72 -28.57 -26.25
CA VAL A 11 32.97 -28.63 -25.00
C VAL A 11 33.21 -27.37 -24.14
N ALA A 12 34.48 -26.94 -24.00
CA ALA A 12 34.83 -25.73 -23.26
C ALA A 12 34.21 -24.47 -23.91
N ALA A 13 34.24 -24.36 -25.24
CA ALA A 13 33.61 -23.25 -25.95
C ALA A 13 32.08 -23.26 -25.79
N ALA A 14 31.43 -24.45 -25.85
CA ALA A 14 29.98 -24.56 -25.61
C ALA A 14 29.58 -24.15 -24.17
N VAL A 15 30.38 -24.55 -23.17
CA VAL A 15 30.15 -24.15 -21.78
C VAL A 15 30.31 -22.62 -21.59
N VAL A 16 31.35 -22.03 -22.20
CA VAL A 16 31.55 -20.58 -22.15
C VAL A 16 30.39 -19.82 -22.81
N VAL A 17 29.89 -20.27 -23.96
CA VAL A 17 28.74 -19.69 -24.65
C VAL A 17 27.47 -19.84 -23.79
N ALA A 18 27.26 -20.98 -23.16
CA ALA A 18 26.12 -21.20 -22.27
C ALA A 18 26.18 -20.30 -21.03
N VAL A 19 27.35 -20.15 -20.41
CA VAL A 19 27.56 -19.25 -19.26
C VAL A 19 27.37 -17.78 -19.66
N LEU A 20 27.86 -17.36 -20.83
CA LEU A 20 27.66 -16.01 -21.34
C LEU A 20 26.19 -15.75 -21.72
N ALA A 21 25.48 -16.73 -22.26
CA ALA A 21 24.05 -16.63 -22.53
C ALA A 21 23.24 -16.49 -21.25
N VAL A 22 23.54 -17.28 -20.21
CA VAL A 22 22.89 -17.18 -18.89
C VAL A 22 23.23 -15.87 -18.20
N ALA A 23 24.49 -15.42 -18.28
CA ALA A 23 24.91 -14.12 -17.74
C ALA A 23 24.25 -12.96 -18.53
N GLY A 24 24.16 -13.07 -19.85
CA GLY A 24 23.45 -12.12 -20.70
C GLY A 24 21.96 -12.02 -20.34
N VAL A 25 21.27 -13.16 -20.16
CA VAL A 25 19.88 -13.19 -19.71
C VAL A 25 19.72 -12.57 -18.31
N ARG A 26 20.69 -12.74 -17.40
CA ARG A 26 20.65 -12.12 -16.05
C ARG A 26 21.07 -10.64 -16.04
N LEU A 27 21.88 -10.18 -16.98
CA LEU A 27 22.38 -8.79 -17.06
C LEU A 27 21.52 -7.91 -17.98
N PHE A 28 20.82 -8.49 -18.96
CA PHE A 28 19.99 -7.80 -19.93
C PHE A 28 18.51 -8.22 -19.88
N GLY A 29 18.17 -9.34 -19.24
CA GLY A 29 16.84 -9.66 -18.77
C GLY A 29 16.67 -8.97 -17.42
N GLY A 30 16.64 -7.65 -17.41
CA GLY A 30 16.00 -6.97 -16.30
C GLY A 30 14.60 -7.55 -16.22
N ASP A 31 14.14 -7.89 -15.01
CA ASP A 31 12.73 -8.12 -14.77
C ASP A 31 12.01 -6.89 -15.31
N ASP A 32 11.63 -6.95 -16.59
CA ASP A 32 10.58 -6.10 -17.14
C ASP A 32 9.29 -6.57 -16.43
N ASP A 33 9.14 -6.14 -15.16
CA ASP A 33 7.83 -6.02 -14.51
C ASP A 33 7.10 -4.83 -15.17
N SER A 34 7.08 -4.86 -16.50
CA SER A 34 6.24 -4.04 -17.38
C SER A 34 4.83 -4.65 -17.42
N GLY A 35 4.30 -5.04 -16.25
CA GLY A 35 2.87 -5.19 -16.07
C GLY A 35 2.23 -3.89 -16.54
N VAL A 36 1.31 -3.97 -17.50
CA VAL A 36 0.58 -2.82 -18.04
C VAL A 36 -0.10 -2.12 -16.86
N ARG A 37 0.50 -1.01 -16.41
CA ARG A 37 -0.05 -0.21 -15.32
C ARG A 37 -1.30 0.51 -15.80
N PRO A 38 -2.29 0.74 -14.91
CA PRO A 38 -3.46 1.54 -15.25
C PRO A 38 -3.09 2.94 -15.73
N ASP A 39 -3.81 3.42 -16.73
CA ASP A 39 -3.67 4.79 -17.22
C ASP A 39 -3.94 5.80 -16.10
N GLN A 40 -2.94 6.63 -15.83
CA GLN A 40 -3.01 7.63 -14.76
C GLN A 40 -4.00 8.77 -15.07
N ALA A 41 -4.33 9.00 -16.36
CA ALA A 41 -5.27 10.02 -16.80
C ALA A 41 -6.74 9.56 -16.68
N THR A 42 -6.98 8.27 -16.49
CA THR A 42 -8.34 7.69 -16.41
C THR A 42 -8.64 7.18 -15.00
N PRO A 43 -9.23 8.02 -14.12
CA PRO A 43 -9.58 7.63 -12.76
C PRO A 43 -10.58 6.47 -12.70
N GLY A 44 -10.27 5.45 -11.89
CA GLY A 44 -11.13 4.30 -11.64
C GLY A 44 -12.03 4.46 -10.40
N ALA A 45 -12.58 3.35 -9.92
CA ALA A 45 -13.33 3.33 -8.67
C ALA A 45 -12.40 3.52 -7.45
N VAL A 46 -12.90 4.17 -6.40
CA VAL A 46 -12.15 4.37 -5.14
C VAL A 46 -12.66 3.38 -4.09
N LEU A 47 -11.76 2.55 -3.59
CA LEU A 47 -12.03 1.63 -2.49
C LEU A 47 -11.37 2.16 -1.21
N LEU A 48 -12.17 2.37 -0.15
CA LEU A 48 -11.69 2.85 1.13
C LEU A 48 -11.67 1.69 2.13
N VAL A 49 -10.50 1.42 2.70
CA VAL A 49 -10.25 0.27 3.57
C VAL A 49 -10.18 0.73 5.02
N PRO A 50 -11.12 0.30 5.89
CA PRO A 50 -11.17 0.70 7.29
C PRO A 50 -9.96 0.22 8.10
N GLY A 51 -9.73 0.88 9.23
CA GLY A 51 -8.75 0.47 10.23
C GLY A 51 -9.24 -0.67 11.12
N TYR A 52 -8.43 -0.96 12.15
CA TYR A 52 -8.77 -1.94 13.19
C TYR A 52 -10.13 -1.63 13.83
N GLY A 53 -10.94 -2.64 14.01
CA GLY A 53 -12.32 -2.49 14.49
C GLY A 53 -13.33 -2.17 13.39
N GLY A 54 -12.92 -2.05 12.12
CA GLY A 54 -13.78 -2.00 10.94
C GLY A 54 -14.75 -0.81 10.87
N SER A 55 -14.56 0.23 11.70
CA SER A 55 -15.44 1.41 11.68
C SER A 55 -15.41 2.12 10.34
N ARG A 56 -16.58 2.32 9.75
CA ARG A 56 -16.76 2.93 8.43
C ARG A 56 -17.13 4.41 8.48
N THR A 57 -17.53 4.93 9.63
CA THR A 57 -18.16 6.25 9.77
C THR A 57 -17.30 7.39 9.22
N ALA A 58 -16.03 7.43 9.60
CA ALA A 58 -15.12 8.49 9.14
C ALA A 58 -14.81 8.34 7.63
N LEU A 59 -14.60 7.12 7.15
CA LEU A 59 -14.36 6.85 5.73
C LEU A 59 -15.58 7.06 4.86
N SER A 60 -16.81 6.87 5.38
CA SER A 60 -18.03 7.20 4.64
C SER A 60 -18.10 8.71 4.33
N ARG A 61 -17.68 9.58 5.26
CA ARG A 61 -17.61 11.03 5.00
C ARG A 61 -16.58 11.35 3.91
N LEU A 62 -15.44 10.66 3.90
CA LEU A 62 -14.45 10.80 2.84
C LEU A 62 -14.98 10.28 1.49
N ALA A 63 -15.72 9.15 1.51
CA ALA A 63 -16.38 8.62 0.32
C ALA A 63 -17.42 9.61 -0.24
N ASP A 64 -18.21 10.26 0.62
CA ASP A 64 -19.18 11.28 0.23
C ASP A 64 -18.49 12.50 -0.42
N ARG A 65 -17.33 12.91 0.10
CA ARG A 65 -16.54 13.99 -0.51
C ARG A 65 -16.00 13.58 -1.89
N LEU A 66 -15.50 12.34 -2.02
CA LEU A 66 -15.06 11.81 -3.32
C LEU A 66 -16.23 11.73 -4.32
N ALA A 67 -17.42 11.32 -3.85
CA ALA A 67 -18.60 11.25 -4.68
C ALA A 67 -19.06 12.65 -5.15
N ALA A 68 -18.92 13.68 -4.31
CA ALA A 68 -19.19 15.06 -4.68
C ALA A 68 -18.26 15.59 -5.79
N GLU A 69 -17.06 15.01 -5.91
CA GLU A 69 -16.11 15.27 -7.00
C GLU A 69 -16.31 14.31 -8.22
N GLY A 70 -17.45 13.62 -8.26
CA GLY A 70 -17.82 12.74 -9.38
C GLY A 70 -17.11 11.37 -9.38
N ARG A 71 -16.49 10.96 -8.25
CA ARG A 71 -15.81 9.67 -8.14
C ARG A 71 -16.75 8.59 -7.60
N THR A 72 -16.72 7.40 -8.22
CA THR A 72 -17.34 6.22 -7.59
C THR A 72 -16.49 5.80 -6.40
N ALA A 73 -17.02 5.90 -5.19
CA ALA A 73 -16.30 5.58 -3.97
C ALA A 73 -17.09 4.61 -3.08
N GLN A 74 -16.42 3.60 -2.53
CA GLN A 74 -17.03 2.57 -1.68
C GLN A 74 -16.13 2.27 -0.49
N VAL A 75 -16.72 2.20 0.71
CA VAL A 75 -16.02 1.71 1.90
C VAL A 75 -16.18 0.20 1.97
N VAL A 76 -15.05 -0.51 2.00
CA VAL A 76 -15.00 -1.97 2.10
C VAL A 76 -15.53 -2.42 3.47
N THR A 77 -16.31 -3.49 3.50
CA THR A 77 -16.73 -4.13 4.75
C THR A 77 -15.75 -5.27 5.06
N LEU A 78 -14.99 -5.12 6.13
CA LEU A 78 -14.01 -6.12 6.53
C LEU A 78 -14.66 -7.26 7.33
N PRO A 79 -14.18 -8.51 7.18
CA PRO A 79 -14.63 -9.64 7.98
C PRO A 79 -14.22 -9.48 9.44
N ASP A 80 -14.89 -10.19 10.32
CA ASP A 80 -14.63 -10.25 11.77
C ASP A 80 -14.56 -8.84 12.42
N GLY A 81 -15.36 -7.89 11.90
CA GLY A 81 -15.35 -6.50 12.36
C GLY A 81 -13.97 -5.81 12.21
N GLY A 82 -13.13 -6.25 11.28
CA GLY A 82 -11.80 -5.66 11.06
C GLY A 82 -10.77 -6.02 12.14
N THR A 83 -11.03 -7.02 12.99
CA THR A 83 -10.11 -7.50 14.02
C THR A 83 -9.52 -8.89 13.71
N GLY A 84 -10.05 -9.55 12.68
CA GLY A 84 -9.55 -10.83 12.19
C GLY A 84 -8.21 -10.75 11.46
N ASP A 85 -7.84 -11.84 10.82
CA ASP A 85 -6.60 -11.99 10.08
C ASP A 85 -6.48 -10.96 8.94
N LEU A 86 -5.40 -10.17 8.90
CA LEU A 86 -5.16 -9.13 7.89
C LEU A 86 -5.00 -9.71 6.49
N VAL A 87 -4.51 -10.95 6.35
CA VAL A 87 -4.41 -11.62 5.05
C VAL A 87 -5.81 -11.91 4.49
N LYS A 88 -6.73 -12.36 5.34
CA LYS A 88 -8.14 -12.54 4.94
C LYS A 88 -8.82 -11.20 4.61
N GLN A 89 -8.45 -10.14 5.31
CA GLN A 89 -8.95 -8.80 5.00
C GLN A 89 -8.40 -8.31 3.65
N ALA A 90 -7.15 -8.62 3.30
CA ALA A 90 -6.58 -8.33 1.98
C ALA A 90 -7.30 -9.10 0.86
N GLN A 91 -7.69 -10.37 1.11
CA GLN A 91 -8.54 -11.12 0.19
C GLN A 91 -9.91 -10.45 -0.02
N THR A 92 -10.52 -9.93 1.06
CA THR A 92 -11.79 -9.20 0.96
C THR A 92 -11.66 -7.92 0.15
N LEU A 93 -10.52 -7.21 0.27
CA LEU A 93 -10.21 -6.07 -0.59
C LEU A 93 -10.10 -6.51 -2.05
N ASP A 94 -9.41 -7.61 -2.33
CA ASP A 94 -9.26 -8.17 -3.67
C ASP A 94 -10.62 -8.52 -4.31
N ASP A 95 -11.52 -9.11 -3.54
CA ASP A 95 -12.89 -9.43 -3.99
C ASP A 95 -13.67 -8.13 -4.34
N ALA A 96 -13.51 -7.07 -3.53
CA ALA A 96 -14.13 -5.76 -3.81
C ALA A 96 -13.52 -5.10 -5.07
N VAL A 97 -12.20 -5.23 -5.27
CA VAL A 97 -11.52 -4.77 -6.48
C VAL A 97 -12.05 -5.49 -7.71
N ARG A 98 -12.11 -6.82 -7.67
CA ARG A 98 -12.65 -7.61 -8.79
C ARG A 98 -14.10 -7.24 -9.11
N ALA A 99 -14.92 -6.99 -8.09
CA ALA A 99 -16.30 -6.53 -8.30
C ALA A 99 -16.36 -5.16 -8.98
N ALA A 100 -15.50 -4.21 -8.59
CA ALA A 100 -15.42 -2.89 -9.23
C ALA A 100 -14.99 -2.98 -10.70
N LEU A 101 -13.98 -3.79 -11.01
CA LEU A 101 -13.50 -4.03 -12.38
C LEU A 101 -14.58 -4.72 -13.22
N ALA A 102 -15.27 -5.73 -12.68
CA ALA A 102 -16.38 -6.42 -13.36
C ALA A 102 -17.57 -5.49 -13.61
N ALA A 103 -17.77 -4.46 -12.78
CA ALA A 103 -18.76 -3.40 -13.00
C ALA A 103 -18.31 -2.35 -14.05
N GLY A 104 -17.14 -2.52 -14.68
CA GLY A 104 -16.64 -1.68 -15.76
C GLY A 104 -15.68 -0.57 -15.33
N ALA A 105 -15.20 -0.57 -14.07
CA ALA A 105 -14.15 0.36 -13.69
C ALA A 105 -12.85 0.04 -14.44
N PRO A 106 -12.17 1.03 -15.05
CA PRO A 106 -10.92 0.77 -15.82
C PRO A 106 -9.74 0.44 -14.92
N SER A 107 -9.82 0.78 -13.64
CA SER A 107 -8.81 0.60 -12.60
C SER A 107 -9.42 0.85 -11.23
N VAL A 108 -8.62 0.72 -10.18
CA VAL A 108 -9.03 1.15 -8.83
C VAL A 108 -8.01 2.12 -8.23
N ASP A 109 -8.50 3.04 -7.41
CA ASP A 109 -7.73 3.79 -6.43
C ASP A 109 -8.04 3.21 -5.05
N VAL A 110 -7.03 3.09 -4.19
CA VAL A 110 -7.25 2.53 -2.85
C VAL A 110 -6.83 3.54 -1.79
N VAL A 111 -7.70 3.77 -0.80
CA VAL A 111 -7.41 4.59 0.38
C VAL A 111 -7.45 3.70 1.61
N GLY A 112 -6.29 3.40 2.20
CA GLY A 112 -6.17 2.60 3.43
C GLY A 112 -6.02 3.49 4.66
N TYR A 113 -6.93 3.36 5.63
CA TYR A 113 -6.83 4.08 6.90
C TYR A 113 -6.33 3.17 8.01
N SER A 114 -5.33 3.60 8.78
CA SER A 114 -4.80 2.86 9.93
C SER A 114 -4.40 1.42 9.51
N ALA A 115 -4.88 0.38 10.19
CA ALA A 115 -4.66 -1.02 9.79
C ALA A 115 -5.06 -1.31 8.33
N GLY A 116 -6.03 -0.56 7.79
CA GLY A 116 -6.44 -0.68 6.39
C GLY A 116 -5.33 -0.38 5.38
N GLY A 117 -4.32 0.41 5.76
CA GLY A 117 -3.14 0.61 4.91
C GLY A 117 -2.23 -0.60 4.88
N VAL A 118 -2.11 -1.35 5.99
CA VAL A 118 -1.40 -2.63 6.02
C VAL A 118 -2.14 -3.68 5.19
N VAL A 119 -3.47 -3.73 5.29
CA VAL A 119 -4.33 -4.57 4.42
C VAL A 119 -4.12 -4.22 2.94
N THR A 120 -4.03 -2.92 2.61
CA THR A 120 -3.77 -2.46 1.24
C THR A 120 -2.38 -2.90 0.75
N ARG A 121 -1.35 -2.80 1.59
CA ARG A 121 0.00 -3.25 1.24
C ARG A 121 0.04 -4.77 1.00
N LEU A 122 -0.59 -5.55 1.88
CA LEU A 122 -0.75 -7.00 1.71
C LEU A 122 -1.48 -7.35 0.41
N TRP A 123 -2.53 -6.60 0.06
CA TRP A 123 -3.23 -6.80 -1.21
C TRP A 123 -2.34 -6.50 -2.41
N VAL A 124 -1.58 -5.42 -2.37
CA VAL A 124 -0.64 -5.08 -3.46
C VAL A 124 0.39 -6.18 -3.64
N ASP A 125 0.95 -6.70 -2.55
CA ASP A 125 1.98 -7.73 -2.54
C ASP A 125 1.42 -9.11 -2.99
N ARG A 126 0.37 -9.59 -2.34
CA ARG A 126 -0.09 -10.98 -2.48
C ARG A 126 -1.11 -11.22 -3.59
N HIS A 127 -1.78 -10.17 -4.04
CA HIS A 127 -2.85 -10.26 -5.05
C HIS A 127 -2.52 -9.53 -6.36
N ARG A 128 -1.24 -9.21 -6.57
CA ARG A 128 -0.79 -8.46 -7.76
C ARG A 128 -1.56 -7.14 -7.92
N GLY A 129 -1.92 -6.52 -6.78
CA GLY A 129 -2.76 -5.33 -6.76
C GLY A 129 -2.21 -4.17 -7.59
N ALA A 130 -0.89 -4.11 -7.73
CA ALA A 130 -0.21 -3.11 -8.54
C ALA A 130 -0.59 -3.14 -10.04
N GLU A 131 -1.12 -4.24 -10.57
CA GLU A 131 -1.53 -4.34 -11.98
C GLU A 131 -2.84 -3.61 -12.27
N VAL A 132 -3.67 -3.42 -11.24
CA VAL A 132 -5.00 -2.81 -11.36
C VAL A 132 -5.17 -1.55 -10.51
N ALA A 133 -4.28 -1.34 -9.52
CA ALA A 133 -4.24 -0.10 -8.75
C ALA A 133 -3.65 1.03 -9.60
N ARG A 134 -4.42 2.09 -9.79
CA ARG A 134 -3.94 3.32 -10.41
C ARG A 134 -3.16 4.15 -9.39
N ARG A 135 -3.70 4.34 -8.19
CA ARG A 135 -3.07 5.09 -7.08
C ARG A 135 -3.45 4.50 -5.72
N VAL A 136 -2.55 4.65 -4.78
CA VAL A 136 -2.78 4.27 -3.38
C VAL A 136 -2.52 5.46 -2.47
N VAL A 137 -3.37 5.63 -1.47
CA VAL A 137 -3.17 6.59 -0.37
C VAL A 137 -3.31 5.84 0.96
N THR A 138 -2.39 6.07 1.89
CA THR A 138 -2.51 5.55 3.26
C THR A 138 -2.57 6.69 4.26
N LEU A 139 -3.43 6.54 5.28
CA LEU A 139 -3.67 7.54 6.31
C LEU A 139 -3.35 6.95 7.68
N GLY A 140 -2.25 7.40 8.30
CA GLY A 140 -1.82 6.97 9.64
C GLY A 140 -1.67 5.46 9.78
N SER A 141 -1.10 4.79 8.78
CA SER A 141 -1.04 3.33 8.74
C SER A 141 0.21 2.79 9.42
N PRO A 142 0.08 1.78 10.33
CA PRO A 142 1.22 1.19 11.03
C PRO A 142 1.96 0.19 10.12
N LEU A 143 2.62 0.68 9.07
CA LEU A 143 3.29 -0.16 8.07
C LEU A 143 4.49 -0.93 8.65
N HIS A 144 5.05 -0.44 9.76
CA HIS A 144 6.11 -1.08 10.55
C HIS A 144 5.62 -1.46 11.97
N GLY A 145 4.29 -1.57 12.13
CA GLY A 145 3.65 -1.91 13.40
C GLY A 145 3.36 -0.71 14.31
N ALA A 146 2.63 -0.98 15.39
CA ALA A 146 2.29 0.01 16.41
C ALA A 146 2.61 -0.53 17.82
N ARG A 147 3.21 0.31 18.67
CA ARG A 147 3.57 -0.08 20.06
C ARG A 147 2.39 -0.58 20.87
N ILE A 148 1.19 -0.01 20.65
CA ILE A 148 -0.02 -0.46 21.36
C ILE A 148 -0.39 -1.90 20.97
N ALA A 149 -0.19 -2.29 19.74
CA ALA A 149 -0.42 -3.67 19.26
C ALA A 149 0.63 -4.63 19.87
N GLY A 150 1.89 -4.21 19.94
CA GLY A 150 2.95 -4.96 20.62
C GLY A 150 2.68 -5.14 22.10
N ALA A 151 2.24 -4.09 22.80
CA ALA A 151 1.85 -4.16 24.20
C ALA A 151 0.63 -5.11 24.39
N GLY A 152 -0.38 -5.03 23.53
CA GLY A 152 -1.53 -5.93 23.55
C GLY A 152 -1.12 -7.39 23.36
N ALA A 153 -0.26 -7.67 22.40
CA ALA A 153 0.24 -9.02 22.12
C ALA A 153 1.07 -9.60 23.29
N ALA A 154 1.85 -8.75 23.96
CA ALA A 154 2.73 -9.18 25.06
C ALA A 154 2.01 -9.30 26.40
N LEU A 155 1.13 -8.36 26.73
CA LEU A 155 0.53 -8.24 28.07
C LEU A 155 -0.87 -8.85 28.18
N ALA A 156 -1.59 -8.96 27.06
CA ALA A 156 -2.96 -9.49 27.02
C ALA A 156 -3.17 -10.35 25.75
N PRO A 157 -2.41 -11.44 25.56
CA PRO A 157 -2.42 -12.24 24.33
C PRO A 157 -3.80 -12.80 23.99
N ASP A 158 -4.59 -13.17 25.00
CA ASP A 158 -5.95 -13.72 24.84
C ASP A 158 -6.96 -12.64 24.40
N ALA A 159 -6.71 -11.36 24.75
CA ALA A 159 -7.52 -10.22 24.34
C ALA A 159 -6.98 -9.52 23.07
N CYS A 160 -5.88 -9.99 22.49
CA CYS A 160 -5.28 -9.47 21.28
C CYS A 160 -5.64 -10.38 20.10
N PRO A 161 -6.68 -10.06 19.31
CA PRO A 161 -7.12 -10.86 18.18
C PRO A 161 -6.08 -10.89 17.04
N PRO A 162 -6.26 -11.67 15.98
CA PRO A 162 -5.26 -11.86 14.94
C PRO A 162 -4.67 -10.55 14.40
N ALA A 163 -5.50 -9.58 14.02
CA ALA A 163 -5.02 -8.29 13.52
C ALA A 163 -4.14 -7.54 14.54
N CYS A 164 -4.51 -7.58 15.84
CA CYS A 164 -3.70 -6.96 16.88
C CYS A 164 -2.29 -7.58 16.92
N ARG A 165 -2.17 -8.91 16.93
CA ARG A 165 -0.86 -9.59 16.92
C ARG A 165 -0.07 -9.32 15.65
N GLN A 166 -0.73 -9.27 14.50
CA GLN A 166 -0.11 -9.00 13.20
C GLN A 166 0.37 -7.56 13.03
N LEU A 167 -0.23 -6.61 13.77
CA LEU A 167 0.19 -5.20 13.78
C LEU A 167 1.26 -4.90 14.85
N ALA A 168 1.69 -5.89 15.63
CA ALA A 168 2.78 -5.72 16.58
C ALA A 168 4.11 -5.51 15.81
N PRO A 169 4.98 -4.58 16.22
CA PRO A 169 6.31 -4.44 15.65
C PRO A 169 7.09 -5.75 15.73
N GLY A 170 7.74 -6.16 14.62
CA GLY A 170 8.46 -7.44 14.53
C GLY A 170 7.54 -8.67 14.48
N SER A 171 6.27 -8.50 14.13
CA SER A 171 5.41 -9.65 13.83
C SER A 171 5.86 -10.32 12.52
N ALA A 172 5.73 -11.64 12.46
CA ALA A 172 6.10 -12.39 11.25
C ALA A 172 5.45 -11.83 9.97
N LEU A 173 4.22 -11.29 10.06
CA LEU A 173 3.54 -10.68 8.92
C LEU A 173 4.23 -9.41 8.44
N LEU A 174 4.62 -8.52 9.35
CA LEU A 174 5.30 -7.27 8.99
C LEU A 174 6.74 -7.52 8.55
N ASP A 175 7.43 -8.49 9.18
CA ASP A 175 8.77 -8.89 8.78
C ASP A 175 8.77 -9.52 7.37
N GLU A 176 7.73 -10.31 7.02
CA GLU A 176 7.56 -10.87 5.68
C GLU A 176 7.27 -9.79 4.62
N LEU A 177 6.45 -8.77 4.96
CA LEU A 177 6.24 -7.61 4.09
C LEU A 177 7.51 -6.78 3.91
N GLY A 178 8.41 -6.81 4.90
CA GLY A 178 9.71 -6.16 4.85
C GLY A 178 9.66 -4.67 4.52
N ASP A 179 10.84 -4.12 4.28
CA ASP A 179 11.05 -2.76 3.74
C ASP A 179 11.22 -2.80 2.22
N GLU A 180 10.72 -3.87 1.55
CA GLU A 180 10.84 -4.00 0.11
C GLU A 180 10.21 -2.80 -0.61
N ASP A 181 10.89 -2.35 -1.64
CA ASP A 181 10.43 -1.27 -2.50
C ASP A 181 9.03 -1.57 -3.04
N LEU A 182 8.19 -0.55 -3.04
CA LEU A 182 6.90 -0.63 -3.72
C LEU A 182 7.09 -1.07 -5.17
N PRO A 183 6.12 -1.82 -5.74
CA PRO A 183 6.17 -2.17 -7.15
C PRO A 183 6.43 -0.94 -8.01
N ARG A 184 7.47 -1.00 -8.83
CA ARG A 184 7.93 0.15 -9.65
C ARG A 184 6.77 0.80 -10.39
N GLY A 185 6.65 2.11 -10.27
CA GLY A 185 5.64 2.90 -10.97
C GLY A 185 4.23 2.87 -10.36
N LEU A 186 4.00 2.26 -9.19
CA LEU A 186 2.75 2.41 -8.44
C LEU A 186 2.80 3.71 -7.63
N PRO A 187 2.01 4.75 -7.99
CA PRO A 187 1.97 5.97 -7.21
C PRO A 187 1.33 5.72 -5.85
N TRP A 188 2.08 5.97 -4.78
CA TRP A 188 1.65 5.80 -3.40
C TRP A 188 1.91 7.05 -2.59
N LEU A 189 0.89 7.56 -1.90
CA LEU A 189 1.00 8.65 -0.94
C LEU A 189 0.75 8.12 0.46
N SER A 190 1.73 8.26 1.35
CA SER A 190 1.55 7.98 2.77
C SER A 190 1.44 9.28 3.55
N ILE A 191 0.30 9.50 4.21
CA ILE A 191 0.04 10.67 5.06
C ILE A 191 -0.08 10.19 6.50
N TRP A 192 0.58 10.88 7.43
CA TRP A 192 0.39 10.67 8.85
C TRP A 192 0.47 11.99 9.62
N THR A 193 0.09 11.97 10.88
CA THR A 193 0.21 13.12 11.76
C THR A 193 1.26 12.87 12.84
N LEU A 194 2.06 13.88 13.18
CA LEU A 194 2.99 13.81 14.31
C LEU A 194 2.26 13.79 15.68
N ASN A 195 0.96 14.09 15.66
CA ASN A 195 0.07 14.03 16.83
C ASN A 195 -0.69 12.70 16.90
N ASP A 196 -0.21 11.66 16.22
CA ASP A 196 -0.82 10.34 16.28
C ASP A 196 -0.62 9.72 17.67
N GLU A 197 -1.71 9.49 18.38
CA GLU A 197 -1.74 8.86 19.71
C GLU A 197 -1.92 7.33 19.66
N THR A 198 -2.29 6.81 18.49
CA THR A 198 -2.60 5.39 18.29
C THR A 198 -1.46 4.65 17.61
N VAL A 199 -1.01 5.14 16.46
CA VAL A 199 0.14 4.58 15.74
C VAL A 199 1.41 5.24 16.23
N GLN A 200 2.10 4.54 17.13
CA GLN A 200 3.34 5.01 17.75
C GLN A 200 4.49 4.02 17.45
N PRO A 201 5.65 4.49 16.95
CA PRO A 201 5.91 5.90 16.54
C PRO A 201 5.11 6.28 15.28
N PRO A 202 4.76 7.58 15.08
CA PRO A 202 4.02 8.03 13.91
C PRO A 202 4.73 7.71 12.58
N GLU A 203 6.05 7.71 12.58
CA GLU A 203 6.92 7.38 11.45
C GLU A 203 6.77 5.92 10.99
N SER A 204 6.09 5.07 11.77
CA SER A 204 5.67 3.73 11.32
C SER A 204 4.82 3.78 10.04
N ALA A 205 4.23 4.92 9.72
CA ALA A 205 3.49 5.14 8.49
C ALA A 205 4.38 5.46 7.26
N ARG A 206 5.68 5.69 7.46
CA ARG A 206 6.61 5.90 6.37
C ARG A 206 6.71 4.65 5.50
N LEU A 207 6.82 4.81 4.18
CA LEU A 207 6.98 3.70 3.25
C LEU A 207 8.00 4.11 2.18
N ASP A 208 9.06 3.34 2.03
CA ASP A 208 10.08 3.60 1.02
C ASP A 208 9.50 3.42 -0.38
N GLY A 209 9.90 4.27 -1.32
CA GLY A 209 9.31 4.35 -2.65
C GLY A 209 8.00 5.16 -2.74
N ALA A 210 7.35 5.50 -1.62
CA ALA A 210 6.15 6.34 -1.59
C ALA A 210 6.49 7.83 -1.46
N VAL A 211 5.52 8.68 -1.83
CA VAL A 211 5.50 10.08 -1.41
C VAL A 211 5.06 10.13 0.05
N ASN A 212 5.98 10.48 0.94
CA ASN A 212 5.78 10.48 2.38
C ASN A 212 5.49 11.89 2.90
N VAL A 213 4.33 12.09 3.54
CA VAL A 213 3.88 13.41 3.99
C VAL A 213 3.46 13.35 5.47
N PRO A 214 4.39 13.65 6.40
CA PRO A 214 3.97 14.03 7.75
C PRO A 214 3.15 15.31 7.63
N LEU A 215 1.89 15.31 8.08
CA LEU A 215 0.96 16.43 7.87
C LEU A 215 1.56 17.79 8.30
N GLN A 216 2.29 17.81 9.42
CA GLN A 216 2.89 19.01 9.96
C GLN A 216 4.08 19.53 9.12
N SER A 217 4.63 18.73 8.20
CA SER A 217 5.66 19.22 7.27
C SER A 217 5.10 20.22 6.25
N VAL A 218 3.81 20.10 5.94
CA VAL A 218 3.11 20.98 4.99
C VAL A 218 2.08 21.88 5.66
N CYS A 219 1.54 21.45 6.82
CA CYS A 219 0.57 22.18 7.63
C CYS A 219 1.08 22.34 9.09
N PRO A 220 2.10 23.16 9.38
CA PRO A 220 2.79 23.18 10.68
C PRO A 220 1.91 23.46 11.89
N GLN A 221 0.85 24.26 11.72
CA GLN A 221 -0.05 24.66 12.80
C GLN A 221 -1.24 23.69 13.01
N ARG A 222 -1.34 22.64 12.17
CA ARG A 222 -2.50 21.78 12.21
C ARG A 222 -2.33 20.68 13.27
N GLN A 223 -3.30 20.61 14.18
CA GLN A 223 -3.37 19.57 15.21
C GLN A 223 -4.44 18.56 14.79
N VAL A 224 -4.03 17.38 14.36
CA VAL A 224 -4.92 16.30 13.92
C VAL A 224 -4.55 15.03 14.66
N SER A 225 -5.52 14.42 15.34
CA SER A 225 -5.36 13.11 15.99
C SER A 225 -5.40 11.99 14.95
N HIS A 226 -5.04 10.76 15.36
CA HIS A 226 -5.19 9.57 14.51
C HIS A 226 -6.61 9.46 13.94
N SER A 227 -7.62 9.52 14.81
CA SER A 227 -9.02 9.40 14.42
C SER A 227 -9.54 10.57 13.57
N GLY A 228 -8.86 11.70 13.61
CA GLY A 228 -9.18 12.88 12.81
C GLY A 228 -8.72 12.80 11.36
N LEU A 229 -7.69 11.97 11.05
CA LEU A 229 -7.08 11.91 9.72
C LEU A 229 -8.09 11.75 8.57
N PRO A 230 -9.08 10.83 8.61
CA PRO A 230 -9.99 10.64 7.48
C PRO A 230 -10.98 11.77 7.25
N THR A 231 -11.14 12.69 8.21
CA THR A 231 -12.16 13.75 8.16
C THR A 231 -11.57 15.16 8.22
N ASP A 232 -10.26 15.28 8.45
CA ASP A 232 -9.60 16.58 8.43
C ASP A 232 -9.65 17.21 7.03
N PRO A 233 -10.05 18.48 6.90
CA PRO A 233 -10.20 19.12 5.60
C PRO A 233 -8.90 19.18 4.78
N ALA A 234 -7.74 19.43 5.41
CA ALA A 234 -6.48 19.45 4.68
C ALA A 234 -6.07 18.05 4.22
N VAL A 235 -6.25 17.02 5.08
CA VAL A 235 -6.01 15.62 4.68
C VAL A 235 -6.95 15.21 3.54
N THR A 236 -8.24 15.59 3.62
CA THR A 236 -9.21 15.36 2.54
C THR A 236 -8.75 15.99 1.24
N ALA A 237 -8.30 17.25 1.26
CA ALA A 237 -7.80 17.94 0.07
C ALA A 237 -6.53 17.25 -0.50
N LEU A 238 -5.63 16.76 0.36
CA LEU A 238 -4.47 15.98 -0.06
C LEU A 238 -4.87 14.66 -0.74
N VAL A 239 -5.86 13.95 -0.18
CA VAL A 239 -6.40 12.72 -0.79
C VAL A 239 -7.00 13.00 -2.15
N LEU A 240 -7.86 14.03 -2.26
CA LEU A 240 -8.49 14.42 -3.53
C LEU A 240 -7.44 14.78 -4.59
N ALA A 241 -6.42 15.55 -4.23
CA ALA A 241 -5.31 15.88 -5.12
C ALA A 241 -4.51 14.64 -5.54
N ALA A 242 -4.22 13.74 -4.61
CA ALA A 242 -3.50 12.50 -4.88
C ALA A 242 -4.28 11.57 -5.83
N LEU A 243 -5.59 11.52 -5.71
CA LEU A 243 -6.46 10.72 -6.57
C LEU A 243 -6.87 11.43 -7.89
N GLY A 244 -6.36 12.63 -8.13
CA GLY A 244 -6.51 13.36 -9.39
C GLY A 244 -5.72 12.72 -10.55
N THR A 245 -5.48 13.48 -11.61
CA THR A 245 -4.74 13.01 -12.80
C THR A 245 -3.33 13.58 -12.90
N ALA A 246 -3.02 14.66 -12.15
CA ALA A 246 -1.68 15.23 -12.10
C ALA A 246 -0.66 14.22 -11.53
N PRO A 247 0.61 14.27 -11.90
CA PRO A 247 1.64 13.44 -11.29
C PRO A 247 1.63 13.56 -9.77
N LEU A 248 1.74 12.43 -9.08
CA LEU A 248 1.77 12.40 -7.62
C LEU A 248 3.08 13.01 -7.12
N ALA A 249 2.97 14.03 -6.29
CA ALA A 249 4.11 14.73 -5.69
C ALA A 249 3.77 15.18 -4.26
N ALA A 250 4.81 15.41 -3.46
CA ALA A 250 4.62 16.04 -2.16
C ALA A 250 4.05 17.45 -2.33
N PRO A 251 3.02 17.85 -1.56
CA PRO A 251 2.42 19.17 -1.65
C PRO A 251 3.42 20.25 -1.22
N ALA A 252 3.44 21.36 -1.94
CA ALA A 252 4.35 22.47 -1.63
C ALA A 252 3.89 23.33 -0.44
N ALA A 253 2.59 23.26 -0.09
CA ALA A 253 1.98 24.04 1.00
C ALA A 253 0.75 23.33 1.55
N CYS A 254 0.27 23.78 2.71
CA CYS A 254 -0.97 23.31 3.29
C CYS A 254 -2.15 23.67 2.38
N PRO A 255 -2.92 22.68 1.90
CA PRO A 255 -4.08 23.00 1.09
C PRO A 255 -5.15 23.71 1.92
N ALA A 256 -5.88 24.63 1.28
CA ALA A 256 -7.10 25.14 1.85
C ALA A 256 -8.11 24.00 1.93
N GLY A 257 -8.59 23.71 3.15
CA GLY A 257 -9.57 22.64 3.41
C GLY A 257 -11.01 23.12 3.21
#